data_609d1a2cfb220d69f2cf787f23734d08
#
_entry.id   609d1a2cfb220d69f2cf787f23734d08
#
_cell.length_a   1.000
_cell.length_b   1.000
_cell.length_c   1.000
_cell.angle_alpha   90.00
_cell.angle_beta   90.00
_cell.angle_gamma   90.00
#
_symmetry.space_group_name_H-M   'P 1'
#
loop_
_entity.id
_entity.type
_entity.pdbx_description
1 polymer ?
#
loop_
_entity_poly.entity_id
_entity_poly.type
_entity_poly.pdbx_seq_one_letter_code
_entity_poly.pdbx_strand_id
1 'polypeptide(L)'
;MKRVLAAILVAIMTSCAFTACNNAEQNSSTADNSGVSTAPSVSETQSEASDEEKDPYEHLRDIDLGEKEIVIYVEDQSSARYYSQEIMPNDLSPDLISSAVASRNQIVEDLLNCHITEVRTRADGEMRNNIYAEMMGASSYDIVMPYMPAAASLAAEGAFYDLTSFDVINLDRSYWDQRANADLSIAGKLFFSTGDFSLLTFDCTHAIVFNKDVVNSNPDIENPYTLLADGKWTLDALYRNAKLATYESDGEDGLTWGDHW
;
A
#
# COMPACT_ATOMS: atom_id res chain seq x y z
N MET A 1 -19.40 -16.43 -11.82
CA MET A 1 -17.95 -16.26 -11.64
C MET A 1 -17.55 -14.78 -11.57
N LYS A 2 -17.76 -13.92 -12.60
CA LYS A 2 -17.30 -12.51 -12.58
C LYS A 2 -17.74 -11.69 -11.35
N ARG A 3 -19.02 -11.79 -10.94
CA ARG A 3 -19.54 -11.06 -9.75
C ARG A 3 -18.92 -11.56 -8.43
N VAL A 4 -18.59 -12.82 -8.37
CA VAL A 4 -17.98 -13.46 -7.21
C VAL A 4 -16.52 -13.01 -7.02
N LEU A 5 -15.75 -12.97 -8.08
CA LEU A 5 -14.37 -12.47 -8.07
C LEU A 5 -14.29 -11.00 -7.64
N ALA A 6 -15.23 -10.19 -8.13
CA ALA A 6 -15.32 -8.79 -7.73
C ALA A 6 -15.66 -8.63 -6.24
N ALA A 7 -16.55 -9.48 -5.70
CA ALA A 7 -16.89 -9.47 -4.28
C ALA A 7 -15.71 -9.83 -3.38
N ILE A 8 -14.88 -10.79 -3.77
CA ILE A 8 -13.67 -11.17 -3.04
C ILE A 8 -12.68 -10.01 -2.99
N LEU A 9 -12.47 -9.35 -4.13
CA LEU A 9 -11.55 -8.21 -4.19
C LEU A 9 -12.02 -7.08 -3.25
N VAL A 10 -13.30 -6.77 -3.23
CA VAL A 10 -13.90 -5.79 -2.31
C VAL A 10 -13.79 -6.22 -0.85
N ALA A 11 -14.01 -7.49 -0.53
CA ALA A 11 -13.88 -8.01 0.83
C ALA A 11 -12.45 -7.88 1.37
N ILE A 12 -11.45 -8.22 0.56
CA ILE A 12 -10.04 -8.05 0.90
C ILE A 12 -9.72 -6.58 1.19
N MET A 13 -10.21 -5.66 0.37
CA MET A 13 -10.00 -4.22 0.54
C MET A 13 -10.64 -3.68 1.82
N THR A 14 -11.90 -4.02 2.07
CA THR A 14 -12.63 -3.50 3.24
C THR A 14 -12.03 -3.98 4.56
N SER A 15 -11.52 -5.21 4.63
CA SER A 15 -10.92 -5.74 5.86
C SER A 15 -9.57 -5.10 6.20
N CYS A 16 -8.81 -4.60 5.21
CA CYS A 16 -7.57 -3.86 5.49
C CYS A 16 -7.81 -2.54 6.22
N ALA A 17 -8.90 -1.84 5.92
CA ALA A 17 -9.19 -0.52 6.52
C ALA A 17 -9.53 -0.58 8.02
N PHE A 18 -10.05 -1.72 8.52
CA PHE A 18 -10.52 -1.84 9.91
C PHE A 18 -9.48 -2.38 10.90
N THR A 19 -8.49 -3.12 10.46
CA THR A 19 -7.44 -3.63 11.36
C THR A 19 -6.48 -2.55 11.86
N ALA A 20 -6.36 -1.44 11.17
CA ALA A 20 -5.49 -0.33 11.57
C ALA A 20 -6.04 0.51 12.74
N CYS A 21 -7.36 0.51 12.96
CA CYS A 21 -7.99 1.36 13.99
C CYS A 21 -8.12 0.71 15.38
N ASN A 22 -8.05 -0.62 15.50
CA ASN A 22 -8.32 -1.31 16.78
C ASN A 22 -7.12 -1.52 17.68
N ASN A 23 -5.90 -1.21 17.29
CA ASN A 23 -4.69 -1.40 18.11
C ASN A 23 -4.16 -0.15 18.84
N ALA A 24 -4.93 0.94 18.86
CA ALA A 24 -4.52 2.19 19.53
C ALA A 24 -4.88 2.31 21.02
N GLU A 25 -5.62 1.35 21.58
CA GLU A 25 -6.01 1.39 23.00
C GLU A 25 -5.48 0.19 23.79
N GLN A 26 -4.20 0.11 24.05
CA GLN A 26 -3.64 -0.51 25.26
C GLN A 26 -2.13 -0.31 25.33
N ASN A 27 -1.68 0.82 25.84
CA ASN A 27 -0.54 0.91 26.76
C ASN A 27 -0.43 2.33 27.33
N SER A 28 -1.09 2.56 28.45
CA SER A 28 -0.78 3.67 29.32
C SER A 28 -0.14 3.11 30.59
N SER A 29 1.16 3.23 30.71
CA SER A 29 1.81 3.26 32.00
C SER A 29 3.00 4.22 31.98
N THR A 30 2.75 5.38 32.53
CA THR A 30 3.61 6.28 33.33
C THR A 30 5.11 6.27 33.08
N ALA A 31 5.61 7.39 32.53
CA ALA A 31 6.79 8.05 33.07
C ALA A 31 6.74 9.55 32.71
N ASP A 32 6.71 10.36 33.76
CA ASP A 32 6.88 11.80 33.80
C ASP A 32 8.14 12.26 33.07
N ASN A 33 8.05 13.21 32.15
CA ASN A 33 8.89 14.39 32.21
C ASN A 33 8.45 15.53 31.29
N SER A 34 8.41 16.70 31.83
CA SER A 34 8.04 18.00 31.36
C SER A 34 8.84 18.48 30.11
N GLY A 35 8.12 18.97 29.10
CA GLY A 35 8.67 19.73 27.99
C GLY A 35 7.55 20.28 27.11
N VAL A 36 7.03 21.48 27.45
CA VAL A 36 6.03 22.20 26.68
C VAL A 36 6.57 22.58 25.31
N SER A 37 5.97 22.06 24.25
CA SER A 37 6.03 22.66 22.92
C SER A 37 4.63 22.64 22.32
N THR A 38 4.05 23.82 22.23
CA THR A 38 2.75 24.09 21.64
C THR A 38 2.83 23.92 20.12
N ALA A 39 2.19 22.86 19.62
CA ALA A 39 1.83 22.76 18.22
C ALA A 39 0.47 23.46 17.99
N PRO A 40 0.25 24.13 16.85
CA PRO A 40 -1.04 24.75 16.57
C PRO A 40 -2.10 23.66 16.34
N SER A 41 -3.18 23.74 17.15
CA SER A 41 -4.36 22.90 16.97
C SER A 41 -5.06 23.27 15.66
N VAL A 42 -5.07 22.34 14.72
CA VAL A 42 -6.04 22.37 13.63
C VAL A 42 -7.39 22.01 14.25
N SER A 43 -8.31 22.96 14.25
CA SER A 43 -9.67 22.75 14.71
C SER A 43 -10.40 21.87 13.69
N GLU A 44 -10.45 20.58 13.94
CA GLU A 44 -11.38 19.69 13.28
C GLU A 44 -12.78 20.00 13.81
N THR A 45 -13.59 20.59 12.96
CA THR A 45 -15.01 20.69 13.20
C THR A 45 -15.59 19.28 13.07
N GLN A 46 -15.69 18.59 14.19
CA GLN A 46 -16.47 17.35 14.27
C GLN A 46 -17.94 17.70 14.04
N SER A 47 -18.42 17.35 12.86
CA SER A 47 -19.83 17.17 12.59
C SER A 47 -20.23 15.85 13.26
N GLU A 48 -20.80 15.91 14.46
CA GLU A 48 -21.50 14.78 15.06
C GLU A 48 -22.78 14.50 14.27
N ALA A 49 -22.63 13.69 13.21
CA ALA A 49 -23.73 12.91 12.69
C ALA A 49 -23.60 11.53 13.31
N SER A 50 -24.55 11.13 14.14
CA SER A 50 -24.72 9.74 14.58
C SER A 50 -25.17 8.91 13.38
N ASP A 51 -24.22 8.56 12.52
CA ASP A 51 -24.41 7.45 11.59
C ASP A 51 -24.29 6.18 12.43
N GLU A 52 -25.37 5.42 12.54
CA GLU A 52 -25.29 4.02 12.89
C GLU A 52 -24.20 3.41 11.99
N GLU A 53 -23.15 2.89 12.61
CA GLU A 53 -22.00 2.30 11.92
C GLU A 53 -22.54 1.13 11.09
N LYS A 54 -22.82 1.41 9.81
CA LYS A 54 -23.31 0.39 8.89
C LYS A 54 -22.24 -0.67 8.74
N ASP A 55 -22.63 -1.91 8.93
CA ASP A 55 -21.75 -3.04 8.68
C ASP A 55 -21.13 -2.91 7.27
N PRO A 56 -19.81 -2.72 7.19
CA PRO A 56 -19.14 -2.53 5.91
C PRO A 56 -19.24 -3.75 4.98
N TYR A 57 -19.58 -4.90 5.55
CA TYR A 57 -19.69 -6.19 4.85
C TYR A 57 -21.14 -6.58 4.51
N GLU A 58 -22.15 -5.75 4.85
CA GLU A 58 -23.56 -6.08 4.65
C GLU A 58 -23.84 -6.57 3.22
N HIS A 59 -23.23 -5.93 2.22
CA HIS A 59 -23.42 -6.25 0.81
C HIS A 59 -22.76 -7.58 0.37
N LEU A 60 -21.96 -8.20 1.21
CA LEU A 60 -21.24 -9.45 0.95
C LEU A 60 -21.85 -10.64 1.70
N ARG A 61 -22.72 -10.41 2.70
CA ARG A 61 -23.24 -11.46 3.59
C ARG A 61 -24.08 -12.54 2.90
N ASP A 62 -24.69 -12.20 1.77
CA ASP A 62 -25.49 -13.16 0.99
C ASP A 62 -24.66 -13.96 -0.02
N ILE A 63 -23.33 -13.78 -0.02
CA ILE A 63 -22.44 -14.47 -0.94
C ILE A 63 -21.84 -15.67 -0.22
N ASP A 64 -22.15 -16.87 -0.71
CA ASP A 64 -21.56 -18.13 -0.28
C ASP A 64 -20.79 -18.77 -1.44
N LEU A 65 -19.49 -18.94 -1.28
CA LEU A 65 -18.61 -19.51 -2.30
C LEU A 65 -18.47 -21.04 -2.18
N GLY A 66 -19.10 -21.67 -1.16
CA GLY A 66 -19.16 -23.11 -1.02
C GLY A 66 -17.78 -23.74 -0.84
N GLU A 67 -16.96 -23.19 0.04
CA GLU A 67 -15.59 -23.65 0.31
C GLU A 67 -14.66 -23.58 -0.94
N LYS A 68 -14.97 -22.70 -1.88
CA LYS A 68 -14.14 -22.54 -3.07
C LYS A 68 -12.73 -22.06 -2.69
N GLU A 69 -11.72 -22.70 -3.24
CA GLU A 69 -10.37 -22.18 -3.23
C GLU A 69 -10.26 -21.00 -4.19
N ILE A 70 -9.78 -19.85 -3.68
CA ILE A 70 -9.52 -18.63 -4.43
C ILE A 70 -8.02 -18.49 -4.60
N VAL A 71 -7.56 -18.72 -5.80
CA VAL A 71 -6.13 -18.72 -6.11
C VAL A 71 -5.72 -17.34 -6.62
N ILE A 72 -4.84 -16.68 -5.85
CA ILE A 72 -4.27 -15.37 -6.20
C ILE A 72 -2.85 -15.57 -6.70
N TYR A 73 -2.60 -15.16 -7.93
CA TYR A 73 -1.30 -15.29 -8.56
C TYR A 73 -0.51 -13.98 -8.42
N VAL A 74 0.58 -14.04 -7.66
CA VAL A 74 1.39 -12.87 -7.30
C VAL A 74 2.74 -12.94 -8.00
N GLU A 75 3.18 -11.84 -8.57
CA GLU A 75 4.53 -11.71 -9.12
C GLU A 75 5.52 -11.53 -7.97
N ASP A 76 6.38 -12.53 -7.77
CA ASP A 76 7.45 -12.48 -6.78
C ASP A 76 8.75 -12.00 -7.42
N GLN A 77 9.25 -10.87 -6.96
CA GLN A 77 10.57 -10.38 -7.33
C GLN A 77 11.63 -10.82 -6.33
N SER A 78 11.79 -12.12 -6.16
CA SER A 78 12.76 -12.69 -5.20
C SER A 78 14.22 -12.29 -5.47
N SER A 79 14.55 -11.84 -6.68
CA SER A 79 15.83 -11.23 -7.01
C SER A 79 15.86 -9.73 -6.71
N ALA A 80 14.72 -9.11 -6.49
CA ALA A 80 14.59 -7.73 -6.07
C ALA A 80 14.57 -7.63 -4.54
N ARG A 81 14.75 -6.42 -4.05
CA ARG A 81 14.77 -6.10 -2.62
C ARG A 81 13.40 -6.11 -1.96
N TYR A 82 12.36 -6.43 -2.72
CA TYR A 82 10.97 -6.28 -2.32
C TYR A 82 10.31 -7.65 -2.31
N TYR A 83 9.81 -8.02 -1.15
CA TYR A 83 9.04 -9.23 -0.94
C TYR A 83 7.63 -8.81 -0.50
N SER A 84 6.65 -9.06 -1.35
CA SER A 84 5.26 -8.81 -1.01
C SER A 84 4.74 -9.88 -0.06
N GLN A 85 4.06 -9.47 1.00
CA GLN A 85 3.29 -10.34 1.89
C GLN A 85 1.82 -9.91 1.96
N GLU A 86 1.33 -9.37 0.85
CA GLU A 86 -0.01 -8.78 0.78
C GLU A 86 -1.12 -9.81 0.86
N ILE A 87 -0.88 -11.02 0.35
CA ILE A 87 -1.89 -12.07 0.28
C ILE A 87 -1.71 -13.09 1.40
N MET A 88 -0.54 -13.68 1.54
CA MET A 88 -0.27 -14.65 2.59
C MET A 88 0.70 -14.10 3.63
N PRO A 89 0.47 -14.39 4.93
CA PRO A 89 1.38 -13.97 5.99
C PRO A 89 2.75 -14.62 5.81
N ASN A 90 3.79 -13.98 6.35
CA ASN A 90 5.13 -14.55 6.38
C ASN A 90 5.28 -15.49 7.60
N ASP A 91 5.14 -16.78 7.38
CA ASP A 91 5.23 -17.78 8.43
C ASP A 91 6.65 -17.93 9.03
N LEU A 92 7.67 -17.50 8.27
CA LEU A 92 9.08 -17.59 8.71
C LEU A 92 9.47 -16.47 9.67
N SER A 93 8.76 -15.36 9.65
CA SER A 93 9.00 -14.21 10.51
C SER A 93 7.68 -13.55 10.86
N PRO A 94 6.90 -14.15 11.78
CA PRO A 94 5.63 -13.58 12.18
C PRO A 94 5.85 -12.23 12.86
N ASP A 95 5.30 -11.19 12.26
CA ASP A 95 5.29 -9.82 12.76
C ASP A 95 3.86 -9.27 12.83
N LEU A 96 3.70 -8.00 13.19
CA LEU A 96 2.38 -7.38 13.28
C LEU A 96 1.67 -7.34 11.92
N ILE A 97 2.42 -7.16 10.83
CA ILE A 97 1.86 -7.11 9.48
C ILE A 97 1.36 -8.50 9.08
N SER A 98 2.19 -9.55 9.26
CA SER A 98 1.81 -10.93 9.00
C SER A 98 0.56 -11.35 9.80
N SER A 99 0.49 -10.93 11.07
CA SER A 99 -0.69 -11.20 11.91
C SER A 99 -1.94 -10.48 11.40
N ALA A 100 -1.80 -9.25 10.93
CA ALA A 100 -2.90 -8.49 10.35
C ALA A 100 -3.39 -9.10 9.03
N VAL A 101 -2.45 -9.54 8.17
CA VAL A 101 -2.77 -10.24 6.91
C VAL A 101 -3.53 -11.55 7.20
N ALA A 102 -3.06 -12.35 8.15
CA ALA A 102 -3.75 -13.58 8.55
C ALA A 102 -5.17 -13.29 9.07
N SER A 103 -5.33 -12.29 9.94
CA SER A 103 -6.65 -11.90 10.47
C SER A 103 -7.59 -11.40 9.38
N ARG A 104 -7.09 -10.61 8.44
CA ARG A 104 -7.87 -10.15 7.29
C ARG A 104 -8.36 -11.33 6.44
N ASN A 105 -7.46 -12.26 6.12
CA ASN A 105 -7.82 -13.43 5.31
C ASN A 105 -8.89 -14.26 6.02
N GLN A 106 -8.75 -14.51 7.31
CA GLN A 106 -9.74 -15.25 8.10
C GLN A 106 -11.13 -14.59 8.06
N ILE A 107 -11.20 -13.26 8.18
CA ILE A 107 -12.47 -12.52 8.08
C ILE A 107 -13.11 -12.74 6.70
N VAL A 108 -12.32 -12.67 5.62
CA VAL A 108 -12.84 -12.85 4.26
C VAL A 108 -13.27 -14.28 4.01
N GLU A 109 -12.49 -15.27 4.47
CA GLU A 109 -12.78 -16.69 4.33
C GLU A 109 -14.06 -17.08 5.07
N ASP A 110 -14.21 -16.62 6.31
CA ASP A 110 -15.42 -16.84 7.11
C ASP A 110 -16.65 -16.17 6.51
N LEU A 111 -16.48 -14.93 6.00
CA LEU A 111 -17.57 -14.14 5.43
C LEU A 111 -18.11 -14.73 4.13
N LEU A 112 -17.22 -15.21 3.27
CA LEU A 112 -17.56 -15.67 1.92
C LEU A 112 -17.59 -17.21 1.79
N ASN A 113 -17.27 -17.95 2.87
CA ASN A 113 -17.13 -19.40 2.85
C ASN A 113 -16.19 -19.86 1.72
N CYS A 114 -14.92 -19.42 1.78
CA CYS A 114 -13.89 -19.74 0.79
C CYS A 114 -12.52 -19.94 1.46
N HIS A 115 -11.55 -20.37 0.67
CA HIS A 115 -10.15 -20.46 1.09
C HIS A 115 -9.28 -19.62 0.18
N ILE A 116 -8.45 -18.74 0.75
CA ILE A 116 -7.52 -17.90 0.02
C ILE A 116 -6.18 -18.61 -0.06
N THR A 117 -5.70 -18.79 -1.29
CA THR A 117 -4.38 -19.37 -1.55
C THR A 117 -3.58 -18.44 -2.47
N GLU A 118 -2.26 -18.54 -2.36
CA GLU A 118 -1.35 -17.74 -3.15
C GLU A 118 -0.41 -18.64 -3.95
N VAL A 119 -0.25 -18.32 -5.23
CA VAL A 119 0.80 -18.86 -6.07
C VAL A 119 1.75 -17.73 -6.43
N ARG A 120 3.04 -17.92 -6.13
CA ARG A 120 4.08 -16.96 -6.47
C ARG A 120 4.87 -17.42 -7.67
N THR A 121 5.17 -16.49 -8.56
CA THR A 121 6.12 -16.70 -9.63
C THR A 121 7.30 -15.76 -9.49
N ARG A 122 8.45 -16.22 -9.90
CA ARG A 122 9.62 -15.34 -10.03
C ARG A 122 9.43 -14.43 -11.23
N ALA A 123 9.89 -13.18 -11.10
CA ALA A 123 9.86 -12.18 -12.16
C ALA A 123 10.38 -12.73 -13.50
N ASP A 124 10.50 -11.94 -14.49
CA ASP A 124 11.11 -12.24 -15.79
C ASP A 124 10.23 -13.02 -16.80
N GLY A 125 8.96 -12.61 -16.91
CA GLY A 125 8.09 -13.04 -17.99
C GLY A 125 7.35 -14.36 -17.76
N GLU A 126 7.61 -15.05 -16.64
CA GLU A 126 6.88 -16.27 -16.31
C GLU A 126 5.40 -15.96 -16.07
N MET A 127 5.08 -14.92 -15.31
CA MET A 127 3.70 -14.49 -15.08
C MET A 127 2.97 -14.20 -16.38
N ARG A 128 3.62 -13.50 -17.30
CA ARG A 128 3.03 -13.19 -18.61
C ARG A 128 2.66 -14.46 -19.39
N ASN A 129 3.57 -15.44 -19.43
CA ASN A 129 3.32 -16.71 -20.12
C ASN A 129 2.16 -17.48 -19.49
N ASN A 130 2.08 -17.48 -18.15
CA ASN A 130 1.00 -18.15 -17.43
C ASN A 130 -0.34 -17.44 -17.66
N ILE A 131 -0.37 -16.11 -17.68
CA ILE A 131 -1.59 -15.36 -18.01
C ILE A 131 -2.05 -15.62 -19.44
N TYR A 132 -1.14 -15.79 -20.40
CA TYR A 132 -1.52 -16.23 -21.74
C TYR A 132 -2.14 -17.63 -21.75
N ALA A 133 -1.67 -18.56 -20.92
CA ALA A 133 -2.31 -19.87 -20.79
C ALA A 133 -3.73 -19.75 -20.24
N GLU A 134 -3.97 -18.83 -19.28
CA GLU A 134 -5.31 -18.52 -18.78
C GLU A 134 -6.23 -17.96 -19.87
N MET A 135 -5.73 -17.07 -20.73
CA MET A 135 -6.47 -16.55 -21.89
C MET A 135 -6.85 -17.65 -22.87
N MET A 136 -6.05 -18.72 -22.96
CA MET A 136 -6.31 -19.89 -23.82
C MET A 136 -7.23 -20.93 -23.17
N GLY A 137 -7.74 -20.66 -21.98
CA GLY A 137 -8.72 -21.50 -21.31
C GLY A 137 -8.17 -22.38 -20.18
N ALA A 138 -6.95 -22.17 -19.74
CA ALA A 138 -6.53 -22.64 -18.44
C ALA A 138 -7.45 -22.01 -17.38
N SER A 139 -7.53 -22.55 -16.21
CA SER A 139 -8.39 -22.04 -15.14
C SER A 139 -7.68 -22.27 -13.81
N SER A 140 -6.46 -21.76 -13.74
CA SER A 140 -5.54 -22.01 -12.63
C SER A 140 -5.59 -20.90 -11.58
N TYR A 141 -5.99 -19.69 -11.99
CA TYR A 141 -5.98 -18.52 -11.13
C TYR A 141 -7.31 -17.77 -11.21
N ASP A 142 -7.73 -17.20 -10.08
CA ASP A 142 -8.93 -16.36 -10.01
C ASP A 142 -8.59 -14.87 -10.07
N ILE A 143 -7.46 -14.47 -9.46
CA ILE A 143 -6.97 -13.08 -9.43
C ILE A 143 -5.48 -13.11 -9.76
N VAL A 144 -5.01 -12.06 -10.42
CA VAL A 144 -3.58 -11.89 -10.72
C VAL A 144 -3.10 -10.52 -10.24
N MET A 145 -1.91 -10.48 -9.65
CA MET A 145 -1.24 -9.29 -9.16
C MET A 145 0.11 -9.12 -9.86
N PRO A 146 0.11 -8.65 -11.11
CA PRO A 146 1.32 -8.43 -11.87
C PRO A 146 1.99 -7.11 -11.47
N TYR A 147 3.28 -7.02 -11.74
CA TYR A 147 4.00 -5.77 -11.71
C TYR A 147 3.42 -4.77 -12.73
N MET A 148 3.40 -3.48 -12.39
CA MET A 148 2.71 -2.46 -13.20
C MET A 148 3.12 -2.44 -14.67
N PRO A 149 4.41 -2.54 -15.07
CA PRO A 149 4.78 -2.61 -16.48
C PRO A 149 4.22 -3.85 -17.19
N ALA A 150 4.18 -5.00 -16.53
CA ALA A 150 3.56 -6.22 -17.06
C ALA A 150 2.04 -6.07 -17.14
N ALA A 151 1.40 -5.48 -16.12
CA ALA A 151 -0.03 -5.21 -16.11
C ALA A 151 -0.46 -4.36 -17.30
N ALA A 152 0.24 -3.26 -17.58
CA ALA A 152 -0.05 -2.37 -18.70
C ALA A 152 0.04 -3.09 -20.06
N SER A 153 1.07 -3.90 -20.24
CA SER A 153 1.27 -4.70 -21.46
C SER A 153 0.16 -5.72 -21.66
N LEU A 154 -0.17 -6.49 -20.63
CA LEU A 154 -1.22 -7.50 -20.64
C LEU A 154 -2.63 -6.89 -20.82
N ALA A 155 -2.88 -5.73 -20.23
CA ALA A 155 -4.12 -4.98 -20.45
C ALA A 155 -4.30 -4.59 -21.93
N ALA A 156 -3.22 -4.09 -22.57
CA ALA A 156 -3.23 -3.74 -23.99
C ALA A 156 -3.49 -4.94 -24.90
N GLU A 157 -3.13 -6.13 -24.46
CA GLU A 157 -3.35 -7.41 -25.17
C GLU A 157 -4.72 -8.04 -24.84
N GLY A 158 -5.53 -7.39 -23.98
CA GLY A 158 -6.88 -7.85 -23.65
C GLY A 158 -6.93 -8.98 -22.63
N ALA A 159 -5.88 -9.16 -21.83
CA ALA A 159 -5.80 -10.21 -20.81
C ALA A 159 -6.75 -9.97 -19.64
N PHE A 160 -7.14 -8.73 -19.37
CA PHE A 160 -7.90 -8.38 -18.17
C PHE A 160 -9.32 -7.93 -18.51
N TYR A 161 -10.20 -8.14 -17.55
CA TYR A 161 -11.54 -7.58 -17.57
C TYR A 161 -11.52 -6.07 -17.30
N ASP A 162 -12.47 -5.35 -17.88
CA ASP A 162 -12.72 -3.96 -17.52
C ASP A 162 -13.37 -3.90 -16.13
N LEU A 163 -12.65 -3.40 -15.14
CA LEU A 163 -13.10 -3.31 -13.75
C LEU A 163 -14.31 -2.39 -13.60
N THR A 164 -14.46 -1.38 -14.47
CA THR A 164 -15.62 -0.47 -14.45
C THR A 164 -16.94 -1.16 -14.80
N SER A 165 -16.86 -2.37 -15.37
CA SER A 165 -18.03 -3.19 -15.71
C SER A 165 -18.60 -3.99 -14.51
N PHE A 166 -18.02 -3.84 -13.32
CA PHE A 166 -18.41 -4.57 -12.12
C PHE A 166 -18.82 -3.60 -11.01
N ASP A 167 -20.11 -3.32 -10.89
CA ASP A 167 -20.65 -2.41 -9.87
C ASP A 167 -20.23 -2.77 -8.44
N VAL A 168 -20.04 -4.08 -8.17
CA VAL A 168 -19.67 -4.58 -6.84
C VAL A 168 -18.25 -4.19 -6.42
N ILE A 169 -17.36 -3.82 -7.34
CA ILE A 169 -16.00 -3.37 -7.01
C ILE A 169 -16.04 -1.99 -6.36
N ASN A 170 -17.00 -1.14 -6.73
CA ASN A 170 -17.17 0.20 -6.22
C ASN A 170 -15.86 1.01 -6.20
N LEU A 171 -15.34 1.29 -7.39
CA LEU A 171 -14.05 1.94 -7.61
C LEU A 171 -13.93 3.36 -7.00
N ASP A 172 -15.05 3.97 -6.60
CA ASP A 172 -15.08 5.30 -5.96
C ASP A 172 -14.77 5.26 -4.45
N ARG A 173 -14.63 4.07 -3.86
CA ARG A 173 -14.31 3.95 -2.44
C ARG A 173 -12.88 4.40 -2.15
N SER A 174 -12.67 4.97 -0.95
CA SER A 174 -11.40 5.55 -0.51
C SER A 174 -10.24 4.56 -0.40
N TYR A 175 -10.53 3.28 -0.25
CA TYR A 175 -9.50 2.24 -0.21
C TYR A 175 -8.90 1.91 -1.60
N TRP A 176 -9.49 2.39 -2.68
CA TRP A 176 -8.87 2.41 -3.99
C TRP A 176 -8.03 3.68 -4.17
N ASP A 177 -6.86 3.57 -4.77
CA ASP A 177 -6.08 4.74 -5.16
C ASP A 177 -6.77 5.49 -6.30
N GLN A 178 -7.50 6.56 -5.94
CA GLN A 178 -8.29 7.35 -6.88
C GLN A 178 -7.43 8.02 -7.95
N ARG A 179 -6.21 8.39 -7.60
CA ARG A 179 -5.30 9.00 -8.55
C ARG A 179 -4.77 7.96 -9.53
N ALA A 180 -4.36 6.80 -9.04
CA ALA A 180 -3.97 5.68 -9.90
C ALA A 180 -5.11 5.28 -10.83
N ASN A 181 -6.35 5.17 -10.32
CA ASN A 181 -7.52 4.85 -11.14
C ASN A 181 -7.74 5.86 -12.29
N ALA A 182 -7.58 7.15 -12.00
CA ALA A 182 -7.71 8.21 -13.02
C ALA A 182 -6.58 8.13 -14.06
N ASP A 183 -5.33 7.99 -13.60
CA ASP A 183 -4.15 8.01 -14.47
C ASP A 183 -3.99 6.72 -15.31
N LEU A 184 -4.49 5.57 -14.80
CA LEU A 184 -4.44 4.28 -15.47
C LEU A 184 -5.66 3.98 -16.36
N SER A 185 -6.67 4.83 -16.31
CA SER A 185 -7.85 4.68 -17.16
C SER A 185 -7.53 4.95 -18.64
N ILE A 186 -7.95 4.03 -19.51
CA ILE A 186 -7.79 4.15 -20.95
C ILE A 186 -9.17 4.17 -21.61
N ALA A 187 -9.52 5.27 -22.24
CA ALA A 187 -10.80 5.46 -22.90
C ALA A 187 -12.01 5.14 -22.00
N GLY A 188 -11.94 5.52 -20.72
CA GLY A 188 -12.98 5.30 -19.72
C GLY A 188 -13.07 3.86 -19.19
N LYS A 189 -12.06 3.06 -19.44
CA LYS A 189 -11.94 1.67 -18.95
C LYS A 189 -10.76 1.55 -18.01
N LEU A 190 -10.91 0.73 -16.99
CA LEU A 190 -9.87 0.42 -16.03
C LEU A 190 -9.64 -1.10 -15.98
N PHE A 191 -8.46 -1.56 -16.38
CA PHE A 191 -8.15 -3.00 -16.49
C PHE A 191 -7.38 -3.54 -15.28
N PHE A 192 -6.76 -2.68 -14.52
CA PHE A 192 -6.05 -3.01 -13.28
C PHE A 192 -6.06 -1.79 -12.36
N SER A 193 -5.97 -2.00 -11.07
CA SER A 193 -5.99 -0.97 -10.05
C SER A 193 -5.11 -1.35 -8.87
N THR A 194 -4.88 -0.38 -8.00
CA THR A 194 -4.20 -0.56 -6.72
C THR A 194 -4.96 0.16 -5.60
N GLY A 195 -4.59 -0.09 -4.37
CA GLY A 195 -5.23 0.53 -3.21
C GLY A 195 -4.63 0.03 -1.90
N ASP A 196 -5.34 0.20 -0.80
CA ASP A 196 -4.88 -0.06 0.56
C ASP A 196 -4.46 -1.52 0.82
N PHE A 197 -4.86 -2.46 -0.02
CA PHE A 197 -4.41 -3.85 0.08
C PHE A 197 -2.95 -4.04 -0.35
N SER A 198 -2.39 -3.10 -1.13
CA SER A 198 -1.02 -3.18 -1.65
C SER A 198 -0.02 -2.66 -0.62
N LEU A 199 0.45 -3.54 0.27
CA LEU A 199 1.45 -3.23 1.30
C LEU A 199 2.77 -2.79 0.68
N LEU A 200 3.12 -3.35 -0.47
CA LEU A 200 4.34 -3.02 -1.20
C LEU A 200 4.40 -1.53 -1.60
N THR A 201 3.26 -0.88 -1.76
CA THR A 201 3.19 0.56 -2.02
C THR A 201 3.80 1.35 -0.86
N PHE A 202 3.60 0.91 0.39
CA PHE A 202 4.19 1.53 1.57
C PHE A 202 5.68 1.19 1.70
N ASP A 203 6.07 -0.05 1.47
CA ASP A 203 7.46 -0.50 1.53
C ASP A 203 8.34 0.18 0.47
N CYS A 204 7.76 0.50 -0.69
CA CYS A 204 8.44 1.21 -1.78
C CYS A 204 8.33 2.73 -1.68
N THR A 205 7.82 3.29 -0.59
CA THR A 205 7.71 4.74 -0.42
C THR A 205 9.08 5.40 -0.42
N HIS A 206 9.30 6.31 -1.36
CA HIS A 206 10.50 7.12 -1.41
C HIS A 206 10.39 8.26 -0.40
N ALA A 207 11.35 8.35 0.51
CA ALA A 207 11.40 9.39 1.51
C ALA A 207 12.77 10.08 1.53
N ILE A 208 12.75 11.39 1.76
CA ILE A 208 13.96 12.15 2.05
C ILE A 208 14.06 12.24 3.57
N VAL A 209 15.09 11.60 4.12
CA VAL A 209 15.39 11.67 5.55
C VAL A 209 16.51 12.67 5.81
N PHE A 210 16.46 13.36 6.94
CA PHE A 210 17.50 14.28 7.34
C PHE A 210 17.76 14.22 8.84
N ASN A 211 18.99 14.55 9.23
CA ASN A 211 19.36 14.63 10.64
C ASN A 211 18.86 15.96 11.22
N LYS A 212 17.95 15.88 12.20
CA LYS A 212 17.38 17.07 12.84
C LYS A 212 18.40 17.89 13.62
N ASP A 213 19.39 17.22 14.22
CA ASP A 213 20.42 17.91 14.99
C ASP A 213 21.32 18.75 14.07
N VAL A 214 21.67 18.25 12.89
CA VAL A 214 22.38 19.02 11.87
C VAL A 214 21.60 20.24 11.43
N VAL A 215 20.32 20.06 11.12
CA VAL A 215 19.43 21.18 10.74
C VAL A 215 19.32 22.22 11.86
N ASN A 216 19.17 21.77 13.10
CA ASN A 216 18.99 22.68 14.25
C ASN A 216 20.28 23.36 14.69
N SER A 217 21.45 22.77 14.43
CA SER A 217 22.76 23.31 14.80
C SER A 217 23.29 24.34 13.82
N ASN A 218 22.83 24.34 12.57
CA ASN A 218 23.26 25.27 11.54
C ASN A 218 22.13 26.25 11.17
N PRO A 219 22.21 27.54 11.58
CA PRO A 219 21.16 28.52 11.35
C PRO A 219 20.96 28.87 9.87
N ASP A 220 21.92 28.56 9.00
CA ASP A 220 21.82 28.80 7.56
C ASP A 220 21.04 27.69 6.83
N ILE A 221 20.79 26.56 7.49
CA ILE A 221 19.95 25.48 6.94
C ILE A 221 18.49 25.80 7.22
N GLU A 222 17.73 25.97 6.16
CA GLU A 222 16.28 26.17 6.27
C GLU A 222 15.59 24.87 6.70
N ASN A 223 14.71 24.96 7.70
CA ASN A 223 14.01 23.78 8.21
C ASN A 223 13.12 23.14 7.10
N PRO A 224 13.36 21.87 6.72
CA PRO A 224 12.61 21.20 5.65
C PRO A 224 11.09 21.18 5.89
N TYR A 225 10.64 21.05 7.13
CA TYR A 225 9.19 21.06 7.45
C TYR A 225 8.58 22.43 7.20
N THR A 226 9.29 23.52 7.52
CA THR A 226 8.82 24.87 7.25
C THR A 226 8.80 25.16 5.75
N LEU A 227 9.83 24.75 5.03
CA LEU A 227 9.86 24.88 3.56
C LEU A 227 8.70 24.11 2.91
N LEU A 228 8.37 22.93 3.41
CA LEU A 228 7.24 22.15 2.90
C LEU A 228 5.91 22.86 3.18
N ALA A 229 5.69 23.30 4.42
CA ALA A 229 4.47 24.01 4.83
C ALA A 229 4.22 25.28 4.02
N ASP A 230 5.31 26.00 3.70
CA ASP A 230 5.28 27.23 2.91
C ASP A 230 5.18 26.98 1.38
N GLY A 231 5.17 25.73 0.92
CA GLY A 231 5.21 25.39 -0.51
C GLY A 231 6.53 25.74 -1.19
N LYS A 232 7.62 25.89 -0.40
CA LYS A 232 8.97 26.26 -0.88
C LYS A 232 9.94 25.07 -0.93
N TRP A 233 9.48 23.86 -0.63
CA TRP A 233 10.29 22.66 -0.74
C TRP A 233 10.51 22.31 -2.21
N THR A 234 11.69 22.65 -2.74
CA THR A 234 12.11 22.46 -4.12
C THR A 234 13.44 21.71 -4.18
N LEU A 235 13.82 21.22 -5.35
CA LEU A 235 15.13 20.61 -5.56
C LEU A 235 16.28 21.60 -5.26
N ASP A 236 16.10 22.89 -5.56
CA ASP A 236 17.07 23.90 -5.23
C ASP A 236 17.20 24.11 -3.72
N ALA A 237 16.09 24.06 -2.98
CA ALA A 237 16.10 24.12 -1.52
C ALA A 237 16.79 22.90 -0.92
N LEU A 238 16.47 21.69 -1.41
CA LEU A 238 17.16 20.47 -1.02
C LEU A 238 18.66 20.57 -1.27
N TYR A 239 19.07 20.98 -2.46
CA TYR A 239 20.47 21.13 -2.81
C TYR A 239 21.22 22.14 -1.92
N ARG A 240 20.62 23.33 -1.66
CA ARG A 240 21.21 24.32 -0.76
C ARG A 240 21.40 23.75 0.65
N ASN A 241 20.37 23.13 1.20
CA ASN A 241 20.42 22.54 2.53
C ASN A 241 21.46 21.40 2.62
N ALA A 242 21.48 20.51 1.64
CA ALA A 242 22.46 19.43 1.57
C ALA A 242 23.90 19.96 1.53
N LYS A 243 24.14 21.00 0.71
CA LYS A 243 25.47 21.63 0.62
C LYS A 243 25.90 22.28 1.94
N LEU A 244 24.99 22.90 2.68
CA LEU A 244 25.26 23.50 3.98
C LEU A 244 25.44 22.45 5.10
N ALA A 245 24.87 21.28 4.93
CA ALA A 245 25.01 20.16 5.86
C ALA A 245 26.31 19.35 5.67
N THR A 246 26.94 19.50 4.49
CA THR A 246 28.19 18.81 4.17
C THR A 246 29.36 19.57 4.76
N TYR A 247 30.21 18.92 5.55
CA TYR A 247 31.42 19.49 6.09
C TYR A 247 32.52 18.43 6.30
N GLU A 248 33.75 18.89 6.15
CA GLU A 248 34.96 18.15 6.44
C GLU A 248 35.07 17.88 7.95
N SER A 249 35.27 16.65 8.35
CA SER A 249 35.33 16.25 9.77
C SER A 249 36.57 15.43 10.17
N ASP A 250 37.29 14.84 9.23
CA ASP A 250 38.42 13.96 9.53
C ASP A 250 39.79 14.55 9.18
N GLY A 251 39.85 15.67 8.47
CA GLY A 251 41.09 16.35 8.09
C GLY A 251 41.79 15.74 6.90
N GLU A 252 41.17 14.84 6.17
CA GLU A 252 41.66 14.29 4.92
C GLU A 252 41.18 15.12 3.72
N ASP A 253 42.03 15.32 2.71
CA ASP A 253 41.65 16.07 1.52
C ASP A 253 40.53 15.37 0.72
N GLY A 254 39.43 16.06 0.53
CA GLY A 254 38.26 15.59 -0.23
C GLY A 254 37.21 14.90 0.63
N LEU A 255 36.06 14.56 0.04
CA LEU A 255 34.98 13.87 0.75
C LEU A 255 35.32 12.40 0.98
N THR A 256 35.46 12.01 2.23
CA THR A 256 35.73 10.65 2.69
C THR A 256 34.57 10.07 3.47
N TRP A 257 34.66 8.79 3.88
CA TRP A 257 33.65 8.16 4.73
C TRP A 257 33.61 8.72 6.16
N GLY A 258 34.63 9.45 6.57
CA GLY A 258 34.71 10.13 7.86
C GLY A 258 33.95 11.45 7.90
N ASP A 259 33.60 12.01 6.74
CA ASP A 259 32.92 13.30 6.61
C ASP A 259 31.41 13.23 6.77
N HIS A 260 30.82 14.38 7.00
CA HIS A 260 29.37 14.55 6.95
C HIS A 260 28.91 14.91 5.52
N TRP A 261 27.96 14.16 5.02
CA TRP A 261 27.45 14.25 3.64
C TRP A 261 26.05 14.81 3.63
#